data_8c04583036ba3d5403af321662ae2f26
#
_entry.id   8c04583036ba3d5403af321662ae2f26
#
_cell.length_a   1.000
_cell.length_b   1.000
_cell.length_c   1.000
_cell.angle_alpha   90.00
_cell.angle_beta   90.00
_cell.angle_gamma   90.00
#
_symmetry.space_group_name_H-M   'P 1'
#
loop_
_entity.id
_entity.type
_entity.pdbx_description
1 polymer ?
#
loop_
_entity_poly.entity_id
_entity_poly.type
_entity_poly.pdbx_seq_one_letter_code
_entity_poly.pdbx_strand_id
1 'polypeptide(L)'
;AKYLKAIGALRGGQLVEVTRADLVGRYVGHTAPLTNSVIQSALGGVLFIDEAYALYRGGEDSFGLEAIDTLVKGIEDHRDDLVVILAGYTKEMQLFLSANSGLASRFPNQIEFPDYSGEELYKILCSIAKGKGYTLDDACKLPLVTYFDRKQVEDAATNGNGRMARNTLEKAILNQSKRLVADPDASLELLLPGDFELE
;
A
#
# COMPACT_ATOMS: atom_id res chain seq x y z
N ALA A 1 -14.72 -2.07 -0.09
CA ALA A 1 -15.66 -3.18 -0.28
C ALA A 1 -16.92 -3.00 0.60
N LYS A 2 -16.80 -2.99 1.94
CA LYS A 2 -17.95 -2.87 2.88
C LYS A 2 -18.84 -1.65 2.61
N TYR A 3 -18.26 -0.49 2.35
CA TYR A 3 -19.00 0.74 2.02
C TYR A 3 -19.80 0.58 0.70
N LEU A 4 -19.16 0.03 -0.35
CA LEU A 4 -19.82 -0.20 -1.64
C LEU A 4 -21.00 -1.17 -1.52
N LYS A 5 -20.87 -2.18 -0.68
CA LYS A 5 -21.99 -3.06 -0.33
C LYS A 5 -23.10 -2.31 0.39
N ALA A 6 -22.74 -1.48 1.38
CA ALA A 6 -23.72 -0.76 2.20
C ALA A 6 -24.57 0.22 1.37
N ILE A 7 -24.01 0.83 0.32
CA ILE A 7 -24.75 1.71 -0.60
C ILE A 7 -25.41 0.97 -1.78
N GLY A 8 -25.34 -0.37 -1.80
CA GLY A 8 -25.95 -1.20 -2.84
C GLY A 8 -25.23 -1.23 -4.19
N ALA A 9 -23.99 -0.69 -4.26
CA ALA A 9 -23.17 -0.71 -5.48
C ALA A 9 -22.57 -2.10 -5.78
N LEU A 10 -22.43 -2.96 -4.76
CA LEU A 10 -21.95 -4.33 -4.88
C LEU A 10 -22.84 -5.27 -4.05
N ARG A 11 -23.05 -6.48 -4.55
CA ARG A 11 -23.82 -7.54 -3.85
C ARG A 11 -23.09 -8.05 -2.63
N GLY A 12 -21.77 -8.24 -2.75
CA GLY A 12 -20.86 -8.70 -1.71
C GLY A 12 -20.07 -7.56 -1.10
N GLY A 13 -19.44 -7.82 0.03
CA GLY A 13 -18.55 -6.87 0.70
C GLY A 13 -17.13 -7.41 0.83
N GLN A 14 -16.83 -8.52 0.11
CA GLN A 14 -15.51 -9.12 0.13
C GLN A 14 -14.48 -8.24 -0.58
N LEU A 15 -13.27 -8.31 -0.10
CA LEU A 15 -12.07 -7.72 -0.69
C LEU A 15 -11.10 -8.88 -0.94
N VAL A 16 -10.75 -9.09 -2.20
CA VAL A 16 -9.73 -10.06 -2.59
C VAL A 16 -8.48 -9.27 -2.95
N GLU A 17 -7.45 -9.39 -2.13
CA GLU A 17 -6.15 -8.74 -2.33
C GLU A 17 -5.18 -9.72 -2.93
N VAL A 18 -4.56 -9.33 -4.04
CA VAL A 18 -3.62 -10.17 -4.78
C VAL A 18 -2.42 -9.38 -5.30
N THR A 19 -1.39 -10.11 -5.62
CA THR A 19 -0.18 -9.64 -6.30
C THR A 19 0.03 -10.42 -7.60
N ARG A 20 1.09 -10.12 -8.34
CA ARG A 20 1.48 -10.91 -9.52
C ARG A 20 1.55 -12.41 -9.24
N ALA A 21 2.08 -12.81 -8.07
CA ALA A 21 2.27 -14.22 -7.73
C ALA A 21 0.96 -15.02 -7.67
N ASP A 22 -0.14 -14.35 -7.38
CA ASP A 22 -1.48 -14.95 -7.28
C ASP A 22 -2.19 -15.04 -8.63
N LEU A 23 -1.71 -14.31 -9.64
CA LEU A 23 -2.34 -14.20 -10.97
C LEU A 23 -1.55 -14.95 -12.05
N VAL A 24 -0.23 -15.03 -11.93
CA VAL A 24 0.64 -15.58 -12.96
C VAL A 24 1.07 -16.99 -12.61
N GLY A 25 0.74 -17.94 -13.48
CA GLY A 25 1.09 -19.34 -13.33
C GLY A 25 2.61 -19.60 -13.51
N ARG A 26 3.06 -20.73 -12.99
CA ARG A 26 4.47 -21.16 -13.08
C ARG A 26 4.79 -21.91 -14.38
N TYR A 27 3.75 -22.43 -15.05
CA TYR A 27 3.90 -23.26 -16.25
C TYR A 27 2.96 -22.77 -17.34
N VAL A 28 3.29 -23.12 -18.59
CA VAL A 28 2.46 -22.83 -19.78
C VAL A 28 1.04 -23.36 -19.56
N GLY A 29 0.03 -22.53 -19.86
CA GLY A 29 -1.38 -22.88 -19.73
C GLY A 29 -1.96 -22.74 -18.32
N HIS A 30 -1.19 -22.33 -17.32
CA HIS A 30 -1.65 -22.18 -15.93
C HIS A 30 -2.10 -20.75 -15.60
N THR A 31 -1.65 -19.75 -16.34
CA THR A 31 -1.91 -18.34 -16.00
C THR A 31 -3.38 -17.96 -16.17
N ALA A 32 -3.97 -18.20 -17.33
CA ALA A 32 -5.36 -17.82 -17.57
C ALA A 32 -6.36 -18.52 -16.61
N PRO A 33 -6.26 -19.84 -16.33
CA PRO A 33 -7.09 -20.48 -15.32
C PRO A 33 -6.92 -19.89 -13.92
N LEU A 34 -5.67 -19.60 -13.51
CA LEU A 34 -5.38 -19.01 -12.20
C LEU A 34 -5.97 -17.60 -12.09
N THR A 35 -5.73 -16.75 -13.08
CA THR A 35 -6.30 -15.40 -13.13
C THR A 35 -7.82 -15.42 -13.10
N ASN A 36 -8.45 -16.30 -13.88
CA ASN A 36 -9.92 -16.47 -13.88
C ASN A 36 -10.44 -16.93 -12.51
N SER A 37 -9.75 -17.85 -11.83
CA SER A 37 -10.11 -18.28 -10.48
C SER A 37 -10.13 -17.13 -9.48
N VAL A 38 -9.14 -16.24 -9.57
CA VAL A 38 -9.07 -15.03 -8.73
C VAL A 38 -10.23 -14.08 -9.05
N ILE A 39 -10.52 -13.82 -10.34
CA ILE A 39 -11.66 -12.99 -10.74
C ILE A 39 -12.97 -13.57 -10.19
N GLN A 40 -13.21 -14.87 -10.34
CA GLN A 40 -14.42 -15.53 -9.84
C GLN A 40 -14.56 -15.38 -8.31
N SER A 41 -13.47 -15.49 -7.56
CA SER A 41 -13.47 -15.30 -6.10
C SER A 41 -13.84 -13.87 -5.65
N ALA A 42 -13.63 -12.89 -6.52
CA ALA A 42 -13.90 -11.48 -6.25
C ALA A 42 -15.28 -11.01 -6.73
N LEU A 43 -16.02 -11.82 -7.48
CA LEU A 43 -17.32 -11.43 -8.03
C LEU A 43 -18.30 -11.00 -6.93
N GLY A 44 -19.01 -9.92 -7.18
CA GLY A 44 -19.89 -9.27 -6.21
C GLY A 44 -19.13 -8.39 -5.21
N GLY A 45 -17.81 -8.28 -5.30
CA GLY A 45 -16.94 -7.56 -4.39
C GLY A 45 -15.87 -6.72 -5.09
N VAL A 46 -14.74 -6.60 -4.44
CA VAL A 46 -13.59 -5.82 -4.90
C VAL A 46 -12.38 -6.72 -5.09
N LEU A 47 -11.77 -6.66 -6.28
CA LEU A 47 -10.44 -7.21 -6.56
C LEU A 47 -9.41 -6.09 -6.44
N PHE A 48 -8.50 -6.21 -5.51
CA PHE A 48 -7.39 -5.27 -5.30
C PHE A 48 -6.08 -5.93 -5.73
N ILE A 49 -5.42 -5.35 -6.72
CA ILE A 49 -4.15 -5.84 -7.24
C ILE A 49 -3.06 -4.88 -6.80
N ASP A 50 -2.23 -5.32 -5.85
CA ASP A 50 -1.11 -4.52 -5.36
C ASP A 50 0.09 -4.69 -6.29
N GLU A 51 0.86 -3.59 -6.43
CA GLU A 51 1.98 -3.51 -7.37
C GLU A 51 1.63 -4.03 -8.78
N ALA A 52 0.46 -3.62 -9.30
CA ALA A 52 -0.09 -4.14 -10.55
C ALA A 52 0.86 -4.02 -11.74
N TYR A 53 1.75 -3.03 -11.75
CA TYR A 53 2.80 -2.87 -12.75
C TYR A 53 3.73 -4.09 -12.83
N ALA A 54 3.86 -4.88 -11.77
CA ALA A 54 4.65 -6.10 -11.77
C ALA A 54 4.12 -7.16 -12.75
N LEU A 55 2.87 -7.06 -13.18
CA LEU A 55 2.29 -7.92 -14.23
C LEU A 55 2.94 -7.70 -15.59
N TYR A 56 3.51 -6.53 -15.84
CA TYR A 56 4.18 -6.22 -17.10
C TYR A 56 5.69 -6.09 -16.90
N ARG A 57 6.45 -7.04 -17.41
CA ARG A 57 7.92 -7.07 -17.37
C ARG A 57 8.54 -6.98 -18.77
N GLY A 58 7.82 -6.38 -19.72
CA GLY A 58 8.23 -6.27 -21.11
C GLY A 58 7.54 -7.29 -22.02
N GLY A 59 7.72 -7.13 -23.33
CA GLY A 59 7.03 -7.93 -24.34
C GLY A 59 7.42 -9.42 -24.37
N GLU A 60 8.51 -9.81 -23.72
CA GLU A 60 8.97 -11.20 -23.62
C GLU A 60 8.31 -11.97 -22.45
N ASP A 61 7.66 -11.26 -21.53
CA ASP A 61 6.94 -11.87 -20.40
C ASP A 61 5.54 -12.36 -20.83
N SER A 62 5.52 -13.46 -21.58
CA SER A 62 4.26 -14.02 -22.09
C SER A 62 3.24 -14.37 -21.01
N PHE A 63 3.69 -14.80 -19.85
CA PHE A 63 2.78 -15.14 -18.72
C PHE A 63 2.14 -13.89 -18.09
N GLY A 64 2.91 -12.81 -17.94
CA GLY A 64 2.36 -11.54 -17.49
C GLY A 64 1.37 -10.95 -18.48
N LEU A 65 1.67 -10.99 -19.76
CA LEU A 65 0.75 -10.56 -20.83
C LEU A 65 -0.53 -11.41 -20.85
N GLU A 66 -0.44 -12.72 -20.71
CA GLU A 66 -1.61 -13.61 -20.62
C GLU A 66 -2.50 -13.27 -19.41
N ALA A 67 -1.91 -12.95 -18.25
CA ALA A 67 -2.64 -12.50 -17.08
C ALA A 67 -3.36 -11.17 -17.33
N ILE A 68 -2.69 -10.20 -17.95
CA ILE A 68 -3.26 -8.90 -18.31
C ILE A 68 -4.45 -9.08 -19.26
N ASP A 69 -4.30 -9.85 -20.33
CA ASP A 69 -5.37 -10.08 -21.30
C ASP A 69 -6.57 -10.79 -20.66
N THR A 70 -6.31 -11.74 -19.77
CA THR A 70 -7.37 -12.45 -19.01
C THR A 70 -8.10 -11.49 -18.06
N LEU A 71 -7.36 -10.61 -17.37
CA LEU A 71 -7.93 -9.58 -16.50
C LEU A 71 -8.79 -8.60 -17.30
N VAL A 72 -8.27 -8.07 -18.40
CA VAL A 72 -8.98 -7.12 -19.27
C VAL A 72 -10.31 -7.72 -19.75
N LYS A 73 -10.31 -8.99 -20.17
CA LYS A 73 -11.52 -9.70 -20.57
C LYS A 73 -12.46 -9.90 -19.38
N GLY A 74 -11.96 -10.40 -18.26
CA GLY A 74 -12.77 -10.67 -17.07
C GLY A 74 -13.42 -9.42 -16.48
N ILE A 75 -12.73 -8.28 -16.52
CA ILE A 75 -13.28 -6.99 -16.10
C ILE A 75 -14.44 -6.56 -17.00
N GLU A 76 -14.32 -6.75 -18.30
CA GLU A 76 -15.40 -6.44 -19.25
C GLU A 76 -16.61 -7.35 -19.06
N ASP A 77 -16.37 -8.65 -18.93
CA ASP A 77 -17.43 -9.66 -18.79
C ASP A 77 -18.22 -9.49 -17.47
N HIS A 78 -17.61 -8.92 -16.44
CA HIS A 78 -18.16 -8.79 -15.07
C HIS A 78 -18.26 -7.33 -14.57
N ARG A 79 -18.26 -6.35 -15.46
CA ARG A 79 -18.23 -4.92 -15.13
C ARG A 79 -19.34 -4.45 -14.17
N ASP A 80 -20.49 -5.13 -14.17
CA ASP A 80 -21.64 -4.76 -13.35
C ASP A 80 -21.59 -5.39 -11.94
N ASP A 81 -20.66 -6.32 -11.69
CA ASP A 81 -20.61 -7.12 -10.48
C ASP A 81 -19.19 -7.19 -9.85
N LEU A 82 -18.24 -6.48 -10.40
CA LEU A 82 -16.85 -6.48 -9.94
C LEU A 82 -16.24 -5.08 -9.99
N VAL A 83 -15.71 -4.62 -8.86
CA VAL A 83 -14.85 -3.44 -8.81
C VAL A 83 -13.39 -3.88 -8.77
N VAL A 84 -12.58 -3.41 -9.70
CA VAL A 84 -11.14 -3.70 -9.73
C VAL A 84 -10.36 -2.43 -9.39
N ILE A 85 -9.42 -2.57 -8.48
CA ILE A 85 -8.50 -1.50 -8.05
C ILE A 85 -7.08 -1.97 -8.33
N LEU A 86 -6.37 -1.21 -9.15
CA LEU A 86 -4.94 -1.41 -9.41
C LEU A 86 -4.16 -0.41 -8.56
N ALA A 87 -3.24 -0.87 -7.75
CA ALA A 87 -2.38 -0.03 -6.94
C ALA A 87 -0.92 -0.17 -7.36
N GLY A 88 -0.15 0.90 -7.22
CA GLY A 88 1.27 0.92 -7.51
C GLY A 88 1.85 2.33 -7.54
N TYR A 89 3.16 2.43 -7.74
CA TYR A 89 3.83 3.71 -7.87
C TYR A 89 3.45 4.42 -9.17
N THR A 90 3.28 5.73 -9.11
CA THR A 90 2.72 6.54 -10.21
C THR A 90 3.45 6.33 -11.54
N LYS A 91 4.78 6.39 -11.55
CA LYS A 91 5.58 6.25 -12.78
C LYS A 91 5.45 4.85 -13.39
N GLU A 92 5.55 3.82 -12.58
CA GLU A 92 5.43 2.42 -12.98
C GLU A 92 4.03 2.11 -13.48
N MET A 93 2.99 2.64 -12.81
CA MET A 93 1.59 2.48 -13.24
C MET A 93 1.31 3.18 -14.56
N GLN A 94 1.88 4.36 -14.82
CA GLN A 94 1.75 5.04 -16.12
C GLN A 94 2.34 4.19 -17.25
N LEU A 95 3.53 3.62 -17.05
CA LEU A 95 4.16 2.71 -18.02
C LEU A 95 3.30 1.46 -18.23
N PHE A 96 2.82 0.84 -17.17
CA PHE A 96 1.96 -0.33 -17.20
C PHE A 96 0.66 -0.09 -17.98
N LEU A 97 -0.05 1.00 -17.69
CA LEU A 97 -1.29 1.34 -18.39
C LEU A 97 -1.05 1.68 -19.86
N SER A 98 0.10 2.28 -20.21
CA SER A 98 0.45 2.60 -21.59
C SER A 98 0.84 1.38 -22.42
N ALA A 99 1.31 0.30 -21.78
CA ALA A 99 1.75 -0.91 -22.46
C ALA A 99 0.57 -1.72 -23.08
N ASN A 100 -0.66 -1.50 -22.60
CA ASN A 100 -1.84 -2.18 -23.11
C ASN A 100 -3.02 -1.20 -23.19
N SER A 101 -3.46 -0.90 -24.42
CA SER A 101 -4.58 0.02 -24.67
C SER A 101 -5.91 -0.44 -24.04
N GLY A 102 -6.08 -1.75 -23.88
CA GLY A 102 -7.23 -2.33 -23.19
C GLY A 102 -7.28 -1.97 -21.70
N LEU A 103 -6.13 -1.90 -21.02
CA LEU A 103 -6.05 -1.44 -19.64
C LEU A 103 -6.41 0.04 -19.53
N ALA A 104 -5.78 0.91 -20.30
CA ALA A 104 -6.01 2.34 -20.26
C ALA A 104 -7.49 2.70 -20.42
N SER A 105 -8.20 2.03 -21.32
CA SER A 105 -9.62 2.27 -21.56
C SER A 105 -10.55 1.82 -20.44
N ARG A 106 -10.15 0.83 -19.65
CA ARG A 106 -10.95 0.25 -18.56
C ARG A 106 -10.68 0.88 -17.19
N PHE A 107 -9.55 1.58 -17.06
CA PHE A 107 -9.16 2.30 -15.84
C PHE A 107 -9.07 3.82 -16.05
N PRO A 108 -10.21 4.48 -16.40
CA PRO A 108 -10.23 5.92 -16.63
C PRO A 108 -10.06 6.73 -15.34
N ASN A 109 -10.39 6.14 -14.20
CA ASN A 109 -10.32 6.81 -12.90
C ASN A 109 -8.96 6.55 -12.25
N GLN A 110 -8.14 7.60 -12.19
CA GLN A 110 -6.85 7.56 -11.52
C GLN A 110 -6.93 8.43 -10.26
N ILE A 111 -6.54 7.85 -9.13
CA ILE A 111 -6.50 8.54 -7.83
C ILE A 111 -5.05 8.57 -7.39
N GLU A 112 -4.49 9.76 -7.33
CA GLU A 112 -3.14 9.96 -6.84
C GLU A 112 -3.16 10.24 -5.34
N PHE A 113 -2.28 9.58 -4.61
CA PHE A 113 -2.02 9.81 -3.20
C PHE A 113 -0.69 10.59 -3.10
N PRO A 114 -0.74 11.91 -2.88
CA PRO A 114 0.47 12.69 -2.73
C PRO A 114 1.26 12.26 -1.49
N ASP A 115 2.55 12.54 -1.50
CA ASP A 115 3.38 12.31 -0.32
C ASP A 115 2.92 13.18 0.84
N TYR A 116 2.99 12.63 2.05
CA TYR A 116 2.67 13.36 3.27
C TYR A 116 3.77 14.37 3.61
N SER A 117 3.39 15.53 4.12
CA SER A 117 4.30 16.49 4.75
C SER A 117 4.87 15.94 6.07
N GLY A 118 5.94 16.50 6.59
CA GLY A 118 6.49 16.13 7.89
C GLY A 118 5.49 16.27 9.04
N GLU A 119 4.64 17.30 9.01
CA GLU A 119 3.55 17.46 9.98
C GLU A 119 2.51 16.33 9.89
N GLU A 120 2.16 15.89 8.70
CA GLU A 120 1.22 14.78 8.51
C GLU A 120 1.84 13.45 8.95
N LEU A 121 3.11 13.22 8.61
CA LEU A 121 3.86 12.03 9.07
C LEU A 121 3.98 11.99 10.60
N TYR A 122 4.21 13.14 11.23
CA TYR A 122 4.18 13.24 12.69
C TYR A 122 2.81 12.85 13.27
N LYS A 123 1.72 13.34 12.69
CA LYS A 123 0.35 12.98 13.11
C LYS A 123 0.07 11.48 12.93
N ILE A 124 0.54 10.90 11.83
CA ILE A 124 0.44 9.45 11.57
C ILE A 124 1.21 8.69 12.66
N LEU A 125 2.44 9.09 12.97
CA LEU A 125 3.26 8.49 14.01
C LEU A 125 2.54 8.55 15.38
N CYS A 126 2.02 9.71 15.76
CA CYS A 126 1.27 9.87 17.00
C CYS A 126 0.02 8.98 17.07
N SER A 127 -0.69 8.85 15.93
CA SER A 127 -1.87 7.97 15.84
C SER A 127 -1.51 6.50 16.05
N ILE A 128 -0.41 6.05 15.44
CA ILE A 128 0.09 4.67 15.60
C ILE A 128 0.57 4.45 17.03
N ALA A 129 1.32 5.41 17.61
CA ALA A 129 1.80 5.35 18.99
C ALA A 129 0.64 5.20 19.98
N LYS A 130 -0.38 6.06 19.85
CA LYS A 130 -1.59 6.01 20.66
C LYS A 130 -2.30 4.65 20.54
N GLY A 131 -2.40 4.09 19.35
CA GLY A 131 -2.99 2.76 19.11
C GLY A 131 -2.21 1.62 19.77
N LYS A 132 -0.92 1.84 20.05
CA LYS A 132 -0.03 0.89 20.76
C LYS A 132 0.10 1.20 22.26
N GLY A 133 -0.61 2.23 22.78
CA GLY A 133 -0.56 2.63 24.19
C GLY A 133 0.59 3.55 24.56
N TYR A 134 1.26 4.17 23.56
CA TYR A 134 2.35 5.12 23.79
C TYR A 134 1.90 6.56 23.62
N THR A 135 2.56 7.47 24.36
CA THR A 135 2.46 8.92 24.21
C THR A 135 3.84 9.49 23.90
N LEU A 136 3.88 10.60 23.19
CA LEU A 136 5.13 11.31 22.87
C LEU A 136 5.22 12.55 23.76
N ASP A 137 6.43 12.83 24.25
CA ASP A 137 6.74 14.12 24.85
C ASP A 137 6.60 15.25 23.81
N ASP A 138 6.12 16.41 24.22
CA ASP A 138 5.91 17.55 23.31
C ASP A 138 7.19 18.00 22.61
N ALA A 139 8.34 17.81 23.27
CA ALA A 139 9.65 18.12 22.68
C ALA A 139 10.01 17.21 21.48
N CYS A 140 9.32 16.09 21.26
CA CYS A 140 9.53 15.23 20.11
C CYS A 140 9.04 15.85 18.79
N LYS A 141 8.06 16.77 18.84
CA LYS A 141 7.38 17.26 17.65
C LYS A 141 8.33 17.89 16.63
N LEU A 142 9.04 18.93 17.05
CA LEU A 142 9.89 19.70 16.13
C LEU A 142 11.00 18.86 15.49
N PRO A 143 11.77 18.05 16.26
CA PRO A 143 12.78 17.16 15.68
C PRO A 143 12.19 16.15 14.68
N LEU A 144 11.05 15.54 14.99
CA LEU A 144 10.41 14.56 14.10
C LEU A 144 9.88 15.19 12.81
N VAL A 145 9.21 16.34 12.88
CA VAL A 145 8.74 17.05 11.69
C VAL A 145 9.92 17.42 10.80
N THR A 146 10.98 18.01 11.36
CA THR A 146 12.18 18.38 10.59
C THR A 146 12.84 17.15 9.94
N TYR A 147 12.93 16.04 10.67
CA TYR A 147 13.46 14.79 10.14
C TYR A 147 12.64 14.27 8.96
N PHE A 148 11.32 14.24 9.11
CA PHE A 148 10.44 13.76 8.03
C PHE A 148 10.49 14.66 6.80
N ASP A 149 10.46 16.00 6.96
CA ASP A 149 10.56 16.93 5.84
C ASP A 149 11.91 16.77 5.11
N ARG A 150 13.02 16.60 5.84
CA ARG A 150 14.33 16.33 5.25
C ARG A 150 14.33 15.04 4.45
N LYS A 151 13.80 13.95 5.02
CA LYS A 151 13.75 12.64 4.34
C LYS A 151 12.84 12.63 3.11
N GLN A 152 11.78 13.42 3.10
CA GLN A 152 10.93 13.60 1.91
C GLN A 152 11.69 14.24 0.74
N VAL A 153 12.65 15.13 1.03
CA VAL A 153 13.47 15.78 0.00
C VAL A 153 14.63 14.89 -0.44
N GLU A 154 15.32 14.24 0.49
CA GLU A 154 16.48 13.40 0.21
C GLU A 154 16.12 12.13 -0.56
N ASP A 155 15.04 11.48 -0.19
CA ASP A 155 14.64 10.14 -0.65
C ASP A 155 13.28 10.13 -1.37
N ALA A 156 12.94 11.20 -2.08
CA ALA A 156 11.60 11.40 -2.69
C ALA A 156 11.07 10.20 -3.51
N ALA A 157 11.97 9.39 -4.09
CA ALA A 157 11.57 8.22 -4.88
C ALA A 157 11.37 6.94 -4.04
N THR A 158 11.94 6.88 -2.83
CA THR A 158 12.00 5.65 -2.01
C THR A 158 11.53 5.84 -0.58
N ASN A 159 11.19 7.07 -0.19
CA ASN A 159 10.67 7.32 1.14
C ASN A 159 9.39 6.49 1.35
N GLY A 160 9.32 5.78 2.42
CA GLY A 160 8.20 4.88 2.69
C GLY A 160 6.94 5.60 3.19
N ASN A 161 6.83 6.93 3.12
CA ASN A 161 5.70 7.70 3.62
C ASN A 161 5.22 7.22 5.01
N GLY A 162 3.96 6.80 5.14
CA GLY A 162 3.43 6.26 6.38
C GLY A 162 4.19 5.04 6.93
N ARG A 163 4.88 4.27 6.07
CA ARG A 163 5.77 3.19 6.49
C ARG A 163 7.02 3.74 7.19
N MET A 164 7.57 4.85 6.71
CA MET A 164 8.67 5.55 7.37
C MET A 164 8.27 6.00 8.79
N ALA A 165 7.10 6.62 8.96
CA ALA A 165 6.60 7.02 10.27
C ALA A 165 6.47 5.80 11.23
N ARG A 166 5.95 4.68 10.74
CA ARG A 166 5.85 3.43 11.51
C ARG A 166 7.21 2.90 11.93
N ASN A 167 8.15 2.81 10.99
CA ASN A 167 9.49 2.29 11.25
C ASN A 167 10.26 3.16 12.26
N THR A 168 10.11 4.48 12.16
CA THR A 168 10.69 5.44 13.11
C THR A 168 10.14 5.23 14.52
N LEU A 169 8.82 5.03 14.64
CA LEU A 169 8.19 4.72 15.92
C LEU A 169 8.68 3.37 16.48
N GLU A 170 8.76 2.32 15.67
CA GLU A 170 9.19 1.00 16.13
C GLU A 170 10.62 1.00 16.66
N LYS A 171 11.52 1.75 16.00
CA LYS A 171 12.88 1.97 16.51
C LYS A 171 12.87 2.73 17.84
N ALA A 172 12.05 3.78 17.95
CA ALA A 172 11.93 4.55 19.19
C ALA A 172 11.44 3.70 20.37
N ILE A 173 10.46 2.82 20.16
CA ILE A 173 9.98 1.89 21.18
C ILE A 173 11.10 0.93 21.63
N LEU A 174 11.90 0.43 20.68
CA LEU A 174 13.05 -0.41 21.02
C LEU A 174 14.08 0.36 21.86
N ASN A 175 14.37 1.61 21.52
CA ASN A 175 15.33 2.43 22.27
C ASN A 175 14.79 2.83 23.64
N GLN A 176 13.50 3.14 23.75
CA GLN A 176 12.82 3.31 25.04
C GLN A 176 13.03 2.07 25.93
N SER A 177 12.84 0.87 25.39
CA SER A 177 13.05 -0.36 26.17
C SER A 177 14.48 -0.47 26.73
N LYS A 178 15.48 -0.06 25.93
CA LYS A 178 16.88 0.00 26.42
C LYS A 178 17.06 1.05 27.54
N ARG A 179 16.43 2.23 27.40
CA ARG A 179 16.46 3.30 28.41
C ARG A 179 15.83 2.84 29.73
N LEU A 180 14.69 2.12 29.65
CA LEU A 180 13.98 1.60 30.84
C LEU A 180 14.79 0.55 31.62
N VAL A 181 15.71 -0.16 30.97
CA VAL A 181 16.65 -1.06 31.68
C VAL A 181 17.61 -0.25 32.56
N ALA A 182 18.02 0.94 32.11
CA ALA A 182 18.91 1.83 32.86
C ALA A 182 18.17 2.69 33.90
N ASP A 183 16.89 3.00 33.67
CA ASP A 183 16.03 3.78 34.58
C ASP A 183 14.66 3.09 34.72
N PRO A 184 14.54 2.13 35.66
CA PRO A 184 13.31 1.36 35.86
C PRO A 184 12.10 2.17 36.37
N ASP A 185 12.33 3.38 36.90
CA ASP A 185 11.27 4.26 37.42
C ASP A 185 10.67 5.16 36.33
N ALA A 186 11.26 5.15 35.13
CA ALA A 186 10.76 5.95 33.99
C ALA A 186 9.41 5.41 33.48
N SER A 187 8.62 6.30 32.89
CA SER A 187 7.30 5.94 32.33
C SER A 187 7.42 4.92 31.21
N LEU A 188 6.63 3.84 31.30
CA LEU A 188 6.54 2.80 30.28
C LEU A 188 5.82 3.23 29.00
N GLU A 189 5.03 4.29 29.07
CA GLU A 189 4.18 4.77 27.98
C GLU A 189 4.75 5.99 27.25
N LEU A 190 5.72 6.72 27.87
CA LEU A 190 6.23 7.97 27.37
C LEU A 190 7.49 7.76 26.51
N LEU A 191 7.42 8.23 25.25
CA LEU A 191 8.56 8.33 24.33
C LEU A 191 9.18 9.73 24.44
N LEU A 192 10.49 9.79 24.58
CA LEU A 192 11.27 11.02 24.70
C LEU A 192 12.05 11.30 23.41
N PRO A 193 12.50 12.54 23.15
CA PRO A 193 13.30 12.86 21.96
C PRO A 193 14.53 11.98 21.78
N GLY A 194 15.18 11.58 22.88
CA GLY A 194 16.37 10.72 22.87
C GLY A 194 16.09 9.25 22.49
N ASP A 195 14.82 8.83 22.45
CA ASP A 195 14.44 7.50 21.97
C ASP A 195 14.42 7.42 20.44
N PHE A 196 14.38 8.57 19.74
CA PHE A 196 14.37 8.66 18.30
C PHE A 196 15.77 8.85 17.72
N GLU A 197 16.18 8.01 16.82
CA GLU A 197 17.40 8.13 16.01
C GLU A 197 17.06 8.89 14.74
N LEU A 198 17.32 10.21 14.72
CA LEU A 198 16.91 11.13 13.64
C LEU A 198 18.11 11.59 12.79
N GLU A 199 19.06 10.70 12.51
CA GLU A 199 20.22 10.95 11.64
C GLU A 199 19.89 10.85 10.15
#